data_37b026c351ee1ec021f779f53fdbc242
#
_entry.id   37b026c351ee1ec021f779f53fdbc242
#
_cell.length_a   1.000
_cell.length_b   1.000
_cell.length_c   1.000
_cell.angle_alpha   90.00
_cell.angle_beta   90.00
_cell.angle_gamma   90.00
#
_symmetry.space_group_name_H-M   'P 1'
#
loop_
_entity.id
_entity.type
_entity.pdbx_description
1 polymer ?
#
loop_
_entity_poly.entity_id
_entity_poly.type
_entity_poly.pdbx_seq_one_letter_code
_entity_poly.pdbx_strand_id
1 'polypeptide(L)'
;MKKLLLLFLVAPVFGFGQGEQRYAGGTATDQDGNTFEWINYGTQDWAIENAEVVTYRDGTAIPQITDATEWSNLTTGAWCYYDNDSTKEKLFNWYAVMGIHDDDESTQNKEFAPVGWRVPTDAEWTTFENYLIANGYNYDGTTTENKIAKALASTAGWDSHTTIGTTGNDQNSNNSSGFNAFPQGVCTSSGVFMFEGVTARFWCSTEFNSEYARNCSLLYNNQRQTITFDHKPNGHSVRFVRDAQTASTNDYPNTITIYPNPTTSVVTLQGGKQYDIVVYTLQGKKVMALTGNTIDMSHLSSATYIVKALDKVENEEVSYKVVKN
;
A
#
# COMPACT_ATOMS: atom_id res chain seq x y z
N MET A 1 48.03 -38.66 43.51
CA MET A 1 46.77 -38.71 42.78
C MET A 1 46.42 -37.26 42.33
N LYS A 2 46.70 -36.92 41.06
CA LYS A 2 46.38 -35.61 40.52
C LYS A 2 44.93 -35.63 39.98
N LYS A 3 44.04 -34.80 40.54
CA LYS A 3 42.70 -34.61 40.02
C LYS A 3 42.74 -33.72 38.80
N LEU A 4 42.34 -34.25 37.65
CA LEU A 4 42.14 -33.52 36.41
C LEU A 4 40.78 -32.81 36.45
N LEU A 5 40.80 -31.48 36.46
CA LEU A 5 39.60 -30.66 36.41
C LEU A 5 39.23 -30.41 34.94
N LEU A 6 38.17 -31.04 34.46
CA LEU A 6 37.64 -30.84 33.10
C LEU A 6 36.78 -29.59 33.10
N LEU A 7 37.25 -28.53 32.47
CA LEU A 7 36.50 -27.30 32.27
C LEU A 7 35.63 -27.46 31.03
N PHE A 8 34.34 -27.60 31.20
CA PHE A 8 33.38 -27.51 30.09
C PHE A 8 33.19 -26.05 29.68
N LEU A 9 33.76 -25.68 28.52
CA LEU A 9 33.42 -24.42 27.86
C LEU A 9 32.05 -24.56 27.23
N VAL A 10 31.04 -23.98 27.86
CA VAL A 10 29.73 -23.77 27.23
C VAL A 10 29.83 -22.55 26.35
N ALA A 11 29.97 -22.76 25.03
CA ALA A 11 29.82 -21.68 24.07
C ALA A 11 28.35 -21.25 24.04
N PRO A 12 28.05 -19.93 24.12
CA PRO A 12 26.68 -19.46 23.95
C PRO A 12 26.28 -19.71 22.48
N VAL A 13 25.29 -20.55 22.29
CA VAL A 13 24.58 -20.66 21.01
C VAL A 13 23.80 -19.37 20.86
N PHE A 14 24.33 -18.44 20.07
CA PHE A 14 23.52 -17.33 19.57
C PHE A 14 22.47 -17.91 18.64
N GLY A 15 21.28 -18.13 19.14
CA GLY A 15 20.09 -18.32 18.31
C GLY A 15 19.93 -17.05 17.47
N PHE A 16 20.16 -17.16 16.17
CA PHE A 16 19.67 -16.16 15.23
C PHE A 16 18.16 -16.24 15.30
N GLY A 17 17.54 -15.38 16.11
CA GLY A 17 16.13 -15.09 15.98
C GLY A 17 15.90 -14.64 14.54
N GLN A 18 14.97 -15.30 13.86
CA GLN A 18 14.46 -14.78 12.58
C GLN A 18 13.93 -13.39 12.91
N GLY A 19 14.67 -12.35 12.49
CA GLY A 19 14.20 -10.99 12.59
C GLY A 19 12.92 -10.92 11.78
N GLU A 20 11.84 -10.45 12.41
CA GLU A 20 10.65 -10.05 11.69
C GLU A 20 11.12 -9.16 10.54
N GLN A 21 10.88 -9.61 9.32
CA GLN A 21 11.17 -8.83 8.12
C GLN A 21 10.13 -7.69 8.11
N ARG A 22 10.47 -6.56 8.74
CA ARG A 22 9.62 -5.38 8.73
C ARG A 22 9.64 -4.84 7.32
N TYR A 23 8.55 -5.03 6.61
CA TYR A 23 8.31 -4.38 5.32
C TYR A 23 8.36 -2.86 5.53
N ALA A 24 8.97 -2.14 4.59
CA ALA A 24 8.78 -0.71 4.54
C ALA A 24 7.29 -0.46 4.33
N GLY A 25 6.68 0.32 5.19
CA GLY A 25 5.24 0.58 5.18
C GLY A 25 4.93 1.81 6.03
N GLY A 26 3.66 2.13 6.13
CA GLY A 26 3.20 3.27 6.91
C GLY A 26 1.69 3.35 6.96
N THR A 27 1.18 4.50 7.37
CA THR A 27 -0.24 4.83 7.37
C THR A 27 -0.54 5.95 6.38
N ALA A 28 -1.74 5.95 5.84
CA ALA A 28 -2.28 7.03 5.03
C ALA A 28 -3.74 7.30 5.47
N THR A 29 -4.29 8.43 5.02
CA THR A 29 -5.65 8.84 5.38
C THR A 29 -6.41 9.13 4.10
N ASP A 30 -7.66 8.68 4.01
CA ASP A 30 -8.56 8.97 2.91
C ASP A 30 -9.27 10.32 3.07
N GLN A 31 -10.09 10.71 2.09
CA GLN A 31 -10.84 11.97 2.08
C GLN A 31 -11.92 12.06 3.17
N ASP A 32 -12.36 10.93 3.72
CA ASP A 32 -13.37 10.85 4.79
C ASP A 32 -12.74 10.79 6.19
N GLY A 33 -11.39 10.79 6.27
CA GLY A 33 -10.63 10.77 7.52
C GLY A 33 -10.35 9.35 8.05
N ASN A 34 -10.68 8.29 7.29
CA ASN A 34 -10.31 6.93 7.68
C ASN A 34 -8.81 6.73 7.42
N THR A 35 -8.13 6.13 8.39
CA THR A 35 -6.71 5.76 8.23
C THR A 35 -6.61 4.33 7.75
N PHE A 36 -5.63 4.05 6.90
CA PHE A 36 -5.31 2.70 6.45
C PHE A 36 -3.80 2.47 6.43
N GLU A 37 -3.39 1.25 6.70
CA GLU A 37 -2.00 0.83 6.62
C GLU A 37 -1.63 0.43 5.19
N TRP A 38 -0.35 0.56 4.86
CA TRP A 38 0.20 0.14 3.58
C TRP A 38 1.58 -0.49 3.73
N ILE A 39 1.93 -1.37 2.78
CA ILE A 39 3.23 -2.05 2.69
C ILE A 39 3.82 -1.80 1.31
N ASN A 40 5.15 -1.64 1.28
CA ASN A 40 5.91 -1.56 0.03
C ASN A 40 6.19 -2.96 -0.53
N TYR A 41 5.86 -3.15 -1.80
CA TYR A 41 6.18 -4.34 -2.57
C TYR A 41 6.98 -3.95 -3.83
N GLY A 42 8.23 -3.59 -3.62
CA GLY A 42 9.15 -3.20 -4.68
C GLY A 42 8.87 -1.80 -5.22
N THR A 43 8.31 -1.70 -6.42
CA THR A 43 7.99 -0.41 -7.05
C THR A 43 6.62 0.13 -6.70
N GLN A 44 5.87 -0.56 -5.85
CA GLN A 44 4.49 -0.20 -5.49
C GLN A 44 4.29 -0.23 -3.97
N ASP A 45 3.55 0.75 -3.46
CA ASP A 45 2.98 0.72 -2.12
C ASP A 45 1.50 0.33 -2.23
N TRP A 46 1.07 -0.66 -1.46
CA TRP A 46 -0.31 -1.18 -1.47
C TRP A 46 -0.96 -1.03 -0.11
N ALA A 47 -2.19 -0.50 -0.09
CA ALA A 47 -3.04 -0.58 1.09
C ALA A 47 -3.28 -2.05 1.46
N ILE A 48 -3.18 -2.37 2.76
CA ILE A 48 -3.43 -3.72 3.28
C ILE A 48 -4.80 -3.85 3.96
N GLU A 49 -5.57 -2.77 3.92
CA GLU A 49 -6.97 -2.69 4.35
C GLU A 49 -7.83 -2.29 3.16
N ASN A 50 -9.10 -2.66 3.17
CA ASN A 50 -10.04 -2.31 2.11
C ASN A 50 -10.47 -0.85 2.20
N ALA A 51 -10.86 -0.27 1.08
CA ALA A 51 -11.38 1.09 1.02
C ALA A 51 -12.65 1.25 1.87
N GLU A 52 -12.67 2.29 2.69
CA GLU A 52 -13.79 2.64 3.58
C GLU A 52 -14.44 3.98 3.21
N VAL A 53 -14.09 4.55 2.04
CA VAL A 53 -14.58 5.83 1.57
C VAL A 53 -16.11 5.83 1.40
N VAL A 54 -16.73 6.97 1.67
CA VAL A 54 -18.17 7.22 1.43
C VAL A 54 -18.38 8.47 0.60
N THR A 55 -17.30 9.19 0.26
CA THR A 55 -17.30 10.32 -0.66
C THR A 55 -16.23 10.14 -1.73
N TYR A 56 -16.43 10.80 -2.85
CA TYR A 56 -15.34 11.07 -3.80
C TYR A 56 -14.41 12.16 -3.24
N ARG A 57 -13.23 12.31 -3.84
CA ARG A 57 -12.21 13.26 -3.36
C ARG A 57 -12.67 14.71 -3.27
N ASP A 58 -13.65 15.11 -4.07
CA ASP A 58 -14.25 16.46 -4.05
C ASP A 58 -15.39 16.63 -3.02
N GLY A 59 -15.66 15.59 -2.21
CA GLY A 59 -16.71 15.58 -1.20
C GLY A 59 -18.08 15.16 -1.72
N THR A 60 -18.24 14.83 -3.00
CA THR A 60 -19.50 14.28 -3.53
C THR A 60 -19.76 12.92 -2.88
N ALA A 61 -20.96 12.72 -2.32
CA ALA A 61 -21.29 11.46 -1.65
C ALA A 61 -21.42 10.28 -2.63
N ILE A 62 -20.94 9.11 -2.20
CA ILE A 62 -21.23 7.83 -2.85
C ILE A 62 -22.40 7.22 -2.08
N PRO A 63 -23.58 7.00 -2.69
CA PRO A 63 -24.75 6.53 -1.98
C PRO A 63 -24.58 5.10 -1.44
N GLN A 64 -25.05 4.88 -0.21
CA GLN A 64 -25.22 3.54 0.34
C GLN A 64 -26.58 3.00 -0.10
N ILE A 65 -26.60 1.82 -0.73
CA ILE A 65 -27.80 1.15 -1.19
C ILE A 65 -27.97 -0.17 -0.45
N THR A 66 -29.11 -0.35 0.20
CA THR A 66 -29.44 -1.54 1.00
C THR A 66 -30.59 -2.37 0.41
N ASP A 67 -31.39 -1.78 -0.49
CA ASP A 67 -32.46 -2.47 -1.18
C ASP A 67 -31.96 -3.18 -2.44
N ALA A 68 -32.25 -4.48 -2.57
CA ALA A 68 -31.77 -5.29 -3.67
C ALA A 68 -32.35 -4.86 -5.03
N THR A 69 -33.59 -4.35 -5.05
CA THR A 69 -34.22 -3.88 -6.28
C THR A 69 -33.59 -2.57 -6.73
N GLU A 70 -33.30 -1.66 -5.79
CA GLU A 70 -32.59 -0.43 -6.07
C GLU A 70 -31.18 -0.74 -6.58
N TRP A 71 -30.43 -1.64 -5.90
CA TRP A 71 -29.10 -2.07 -6.32
C TRP A 71 -29.10 -2.62 -7.76
N SER A 72 -30.10 -3.43 -8.11
CA SER A 72 -30.18 -4.07 -9.43
C SER A 72 -30.43 -3.10 -10.60
N ASN A 73 -30.87 -1.89 -10.31
CA ASN A 73 -31.13 -0.85 -11.29
C ASN A 73 -30.04 0.23 -11.36
N LEU A 74 -28.92 0.04 -10.65
CA LEU A 74 -27.85 1.03 -10.61
C LEU A 74 -27.13 1.16 -11.94
N THR A 75 -26.98 2.39 -12.40
CA THR A 75 -26.13 2.83 -13.52
C THR A 75 -24.98 3.72 -13.04
N THR A 76 -25.01 4.10 -11.76
CA THR A 76 -24.07 5.02 -11.11
C THR A 76 -23.40 4.37 -9.90
N GLY A 77 -22.39 5.05 -9.35
CA GLY A 77 -21.61 4.58 -8.22
C GLY A 77 -22.42 4.43 -6.93
N ALA A 78 -22.27 3.29 -6.29
CA ALA A 78 -22.88 2.98 -5.00
C ALA A 78 -22.02 1.98 -4.20
N TRP A 79 -22.32 1.88 -2.91
CA TRP A 79 -21.73 0.88 -2.02
C TRP A 79 -22.79 0.28 -1.08
N CYS A 80 -22.47 -0.89 -0.51
CA CYS A 80 -23.23 -1.52 0.57
C CYS A 80 -22.26 -2.22 1.52
N TYR A 81 -22.70 -2.52 2.75
CA TYR A 81 -22.00 -3.53 3.57
C TYR A 81 -22.40 -4.93 3.09
N TYR A 82 -21.49 -5.92 3.23
CA TYR A 82 -21.90 -7.30 2.99
C TYR A 82 -23.05 -7.68 3.93
N ASP A 83 -24.11 -8.26 3.36
CA ASP A 83 -25.35 -8.62 4.06
C ASP A 83 -26.03 -7.43 4.79
N ASN A 84 -25.73 -6.20 4.37
CA ASN A 84 -26.15 -4.95 5.02
C ASN A 84 -25.75 -4.84 6.50
N ASP A 85 -24.74 -5.60 6.93
CA ASP A 85 -24.20 -5.60 8.29
C ASP A 85 -23.04 -4.60 8.39
N SER A 86 -23.24 -3.51 9.14
CA SER A 86 -22.23 -2.45 9.31
C SER A 86 -20.97 -2.86 10.09
N THR A 87 -20.92 -4.08 10.60
CA THR A 87 -19.69 -4.67 11.19
C THR A 87 -18.79 -5.33 10.14
N LYS A 88 -19.28 -5.43 8.90
CA LYS A 88 -18.55 -5.99 7.76
C LYS A 88 -18.00 -4.88 6.86
N GLU A 89 -17.11 -5.26 5.95
CA GLU A 89 -16.47 -4.31 5.03
C GLU A 89 -17.43 -3.83 3.93
N LYS A 90 -17.11 -2.69 3.34
CA LYS A 90 -17.87 -2.11 2.22
C LYS A 90 -17.56 -2.84 0.91
N LEU A 91 -18.60 -3.00 0.13
CA LEU A 91 -18.55 -3.49 -1.25
C LEU A 91 -19.03 -2.37 -2.18
N PHE A 92 -18.24 -2.06 -3.19
CA PHE A 92 -18.50 -1.01 -4.17
C PHE A 92 -18.84 -1.62 -5.53
N ASN A 93 -19.79 -1.03 -6.26
CA ASN A 93 -19.93 -1.36 -7.67
C ASN A 93 -18.80 -0.69 -8.49
N TRP A 94 -18.55 -1.17 -9.71
CA TRP A 94 -17.48 -0.62 -10.53
C TRP A 94 -17.69 0.84 -10.94
N TYR A 95 -18.95 1.27 -11.02
CA TYR A 95 -19.29 2.66 -11.31
C TYR A 95 -18.75 3.60 -10.23
N ALA A 96 -18.84 3.22 -8.94
CA ALA A 96 -18.23 3.98 -7.84
C ALA A 96 -16.71 4.09 -8.02
N VAL A 97 -16.05 2.99 -8.34
CA VAL A 97 -14.60 2.93 -8.56
C VAL A 97 -14.14 3.89 -9.66
N MET A 98 -14.95 4.05 -10.71
CA MET A 98 -14.67 4.93 -11.85
C MET A 98 -15.24 6.34 -11.70
N GLY A 99 -15.86 6.64 -10.55
CA GLY A 99 -16.37 7.98 -10.27
C GLY A 99 -17.61 8.38 -11.06
N ILE A 100 -18.33 7.42 -11.63
CA ILE A 100 -19.58 7.65 -12.35
C ILE A 100 -20.67 7.92 -11.31
N HIS A 101 -20.92 9.19 -11.01
CA HIS A 101 -21.76 9.63 -9.88
C HIS A 101 -23.18 10.05 -10.27
N ASP A 102 -23.45 10.24 -11.55
CA ASP A 102 -24.75 10.55 -12.13
C ASP A 102 -24.84 10.01 -13.57
N ASP A 103 -26.02 10.15 -14.19
CA ASP A 103 -26.28 9.68 -15.55
C ASP A 103 -25.95 10.72 -16.63
N ASP A 104 -25.33 11.85 -16.28
CA ASP A 104 -24.93 12.89 -17.22
C ASP A 104 -23.51 12.64 -17.75
N GLU A 105 -23.40 12.10 -18.96
CA GLU A 105 -22.11 11.83 -19.62
C GLU A 105 -21.23 13.08 -19.83
N SER A 106 -21.79 14.29 -19.73
CA SER A 106 -21.03 15.53 -19.80
C SER A 106 -20.32 15.89 -18.50
N THR A 107 -20.69 15.26 -17.40
CA THR A 107 -20.06 15.45 -16.09
C THR A 107 -18.76 14.66 -16.02
N GLN A 108 -17.72 15.27 -15.49
CA GLN A 108 -16.44 14.57 -15.30
C GLN A 108 -16.57 13.50 -14.22
N ASN A 109 -15.97 12.35 -14.47
CA ASN A 109 -15.85 11.29 -13.46
C ASN A 109 -15.09 11.80 -12.22
N LYS A 110 -15.58 11.41 -11.07
CA LYS A 110 -15.03 11.79 -9.77
C LYS A 110 -13.85 10.88 -9.38
N GLU A 111 -12.92 11.42 -8.62
CA GLU A 111 -11.79 10.65 -8.12
C GLU A 111 -12.20 9.84 -6.88
N PHE A 112 -12.17 8.51 -6.99
CA PHE A 112 -12.54 7.59 -5.91
C PHE A 112 -11.44 7.42 -4.85
N ALA A 113 -10.20 7.28 -5.27
CA ALA A 113 -9.08 7.03 -4.39
C ALA A 113 -8.56 8.32 -3.72
N PRO A 114 -7.93 8.24 -2.53
CA PRO A 114 -7.31 9.39 -1.86
C PRO A 114 -6.21 10.05 -2.69
N VAL A 115 -5.87 11.29 -2.32
CA VAL A 115 -4.77 12.02 -2.98
C VAL A 115 -3.47 11.19 -2.93
N GLY A 116 -2.82 11.05 -4.08
CA GLY A 116 -1.58 10.26 -4.23
C GLY A 116 -1.78 8.75 -4.35
N TRP A 117 -3.02 8.27 -4.26
CA TRP A 117 -3.40 6.87 -4.44
C TRP A 117 -4.34 6.69 -5.63
N ARG A 118 -4.47 5.46 -6.09
CA ARG A 118 -5.40 5.06 -7.17
C ARG A 118 -5.96 3.68 -6.93
N VAL A 119 -7.06 3.35 -7.59
CA VAL A 119 -7.52 1.96 -7.70
C VAL A 119 -6.60 1.24 -8.70
N PRO A 120 -6.05 0.07 -8.34
CA PRO A 120 -5.09 -0.62 -9.21
C PRO A 120 -5.70 -1.06 -10.53
N THR A 121 -4.91 -0.99 -11.59
CA THR A 121 -5.18 -1.66 -12.86
C THR A 121 -4.86 -3.16 -12.76
N ASP A 122 -5.31 -3.96 -13.72
CA ASP A 122 -4.92 -5.37 -13.84
C ASP A 122 -3.41 -5.56 -14.09
N ALA A 123 -2.77 -4.62 -14.79
CA ALA A 123 -1.33 -4.60 -14.97
C ALA A 123 -0.56 -4.36 -13.66
N GLU A 124 -1.09 -3.53 -12.76
CA GLU A 124 -0.50 -3.30 -11.44
C GLU A 124 -0.64 -4.51 -10.52
N TRP A 125 -1.78 -5.20 -10.55
CA TRP A 125 -1.94 -6.49 -9.89
C TRP A 125 -0.94 -7.54 -10.43
N THR A 126 -0.68 -7.55 -11.74
CA THR A 126 0.33 -8.43 -12.35
C THR A 126 1.75 -8.06 -11.88
N THR A 127 2.06 -6.77 -11.74
CA THR A 127 3.35 -6.31 -11.19
C THR A 127 3.53 -6.77 -9.74
N PHE A 128 2.48 -6.64 -8.93
CA PHE A 128 2.45 -7.11 -7.55
C PHE A 128 2.61 -8.64 -7.45
N GLU A 129 1.87 -9.41 -8.26
CA GLU A 129 2.00 -10.87 -8.37
C GLU A 129 3.44 -11.27 -8.68
N ASN A 130 4.05 -10.67 -9.71
CA ASN A 130 5.41 -10.97 -10.12
C ASN A 130 6.43 -10.67 -9.02
N TYR A 131 6.24 -9.56 -8.29
CA TYR A 131 7.08 -9.22 -7.14
C TYR A 131 7.00 -10.32 -6.07
N LEU A 132 5.81 -10.74 -5.69
CA LEU A 132 5.62 -11.77 -4.66
C LEU A 132 6.24 -13.10 -5.08
N ILE A 133 6.02 -13.54 -6.32
CA ILE A 133 6.61 -14.77 -6.84
C ILE A 133 8.15 -14.69 -6.80
N ALA A 134 8.74 -13.62 -7.33
CA ALA A 134 10.18 -13.43 -7.38
C ALA A 134 10.84 -13.39 -5.99
N ASN A 135 10.09 -12.95 -4.97
CA ASN A 135 10.57 -12.87 -3.58
C ASN A 135 10.19 -14.09 -2.71
N GLY A 136 9.76 -15.19 -3.31
CA GLY A 136 9.58 -16.47 -2.63
C GLY A 136 8.29 -16.58 -1.80
N TYR A 137 7.25 -15.80 -2.11
CA TYR A 137 5.95 -15.84 -1.42
C TYR A 137 5.04 -16.98 -1.86
N ASN A 138 5.44 -17.80 -2.82
CA ASN A 138 4.73 -19.04 -3.11
C ASN A 138 4.69 -19.93 -1.86
N TYR A 139 3.58 -20.61 -1.61
CA TYR A 139 3.42 -21.44 -0.39
C TYR A 139 4.49 -22.53 -0.24
N ASP A 140 5.13 -22.93 -1.32
CA ASP A 140 6.21 -23.92 -1.38
C ASP A 140 7.62 -23.28 -1.47
N GLY A 141 7.72 -21.94 -1.34
CA GLY A 141 8.96 -21.19 -1.40
C GLY A 141 9.59 -21.11 -2.79
N THR A 142 8.94 -21.61 -3.83
CA THR A 142 9.42 -21.48 -5.21
C THR A 142 9.26 -20.05 -5.72
N THR A 143 10.06 -19.67 -6.70
CA THR A 143 10.03 -18.34 -7.35
C THR A 143 9.52 -18.42 -8.79
N THR A 144 8.81 -19.49 -9.12
CA THR A 144 8.22 -19.72 -10.43
C THR A 144 6.76 -20.16 -10.27
N GLU A 145 5.95 -19.89 -11.26
CA GLU A 145 4.51 -20.10 -11.25
C GLU A 145 3.77 -19.26 -10.19
N ASN A 146 2.47 -19.12 -10.35
CA ASN A 146 1.65 -18.39 -9.39
C ASN A 146 1.08 -19.36 -8.33
N LYS A 147 1.59 -19.29 -7.11
CA LYS A 147 1.15 -20.09 -5.95
C LYS A 147 1.07 -19.20 -4.69
N ILE A 148 0.78 -17.90 -4.87
CA ILE A 148 0.87 -16.87 -3.84
C ILE A 148 -0.42 -16.67 -3.05
N ALA A 149 -1.51 -17.38 -3.36
CA ALA A 149 -2.80 -17.11 -2.75
C ALA A 149 -2.77 -17.15 -1.21
N LYS A 150 -2.06 -18.14 -0.61
CA LYS A 150 -1.87 -18.21 0.84
C LYS A 150 -1.15 -16.99 1.41
N ALA A 151 -0.13 -16.50 0.72
CA ALA A 151 0.63 -15.35 1.19
C ALA A 151 -0.22 -14.07 1.24
N LEU A 152 -1.21 -13.96 0.37
CA LEU A 152 -2.12 -12.81 0.28
C LEU A 152 -3.32 -12.91 1.23
N ALA A 153 -3.80 -14.13 1.52
CA ALA A 153 -5.03 -14.40 2.24
C ALA A 153 -4.92 -14.09 3.75
N SER A 154 -6.00 -13.66 4.37
CA SER A 154 -6.13 -13.54 5.82
C SER A 154 -5.95 -14.89 6.52
N THR A 155 -5.55 -14.86 7.80
CA THR A 155 -5.34 -16.06 8.63
C THR A 155 -6.65 -16.69 9.14
N ALA A 156 -7.80 -16.13 8.78
CA ALA A 156 -9.12 -16.61 9.19
C ALA A 156 -10.20 -16.18 8.17
N GLY A 157 -11.38 -16.78 8.31
CA GLY A 157 -12.57 -16.42 7.54
C GLY A 157 -12.81 -17.28 6.31
N TRP A 158 -11.82 -18.03 5.83
CA TRP A 158 -11.93 -18.88 4.65
C TRP A 158 -12.65 -20.20 4.96
N ASP A 159 -13.43 -20.69 4.01
CA ASP A 159 -13.93 -22.06 4.06
C ASP A 159 -12.78 -23.06 4.05
N SER A 160 -12.93 -24.17 4.81
CA SER A 160 -11.87 -25.16 4.95
C SER A 160 -11.64 -25.92 3.64
N HIS A 161 -10.39 -26.18 3.29
CA HIS A 161 -10.00 -27.00 2.16
C HIS A 161 -8.81 -27.91 2.50
N THR A 162 -8.73 -29.08 1.85
CA THR A 162 -7.71 -30.09 2.17
C THR A 162 -6.47 -30.02 1.30
N THR A 163 -6.54 -29.37 0.14
CA THR A 163 -5.41 -29.26 -0.79
C THR A 163 -4.36 -28.31 -0.22
N ILE A 164 -3.12 -28.80 -0.08
CA ILE A 164 -1.98 -28.00 0.41
C ILE A 164 -1.76 -26.79 -0.51
N GLY A 165 -1.48 -25.64 0.10
CA GLY A 165 -1.20 -24.39 -0.60
C GLY A 165 -2.44 -23.57 -0.99
N THR A 166 -3.65 -24.08 -0.81
CA THR A 166 -4.88 -23.29 -0.98
C THR A 166 -5.13 -22.39 0.24
N THR A 167 -5.88 -21.30 0.07
CA THR A 167 -6.15 -20.35 1.15
C THR A 167 -6.96 -20.97 2.29
N GLY A 168 -7.84 -21.93 2.01
CA GLY A 168 -8.64 -22.66 3.00
C GLY A 168 -7.88 -23.77 3.75
N ASN A 169 -6.66 -24.09 3.32
CA ASN A 169 -5.83 -25.10 3.96
C ASN A 169 -4.90 -24.49 5.00
N ASP A 170 -4.98 -24.93 6.26
CA ASP A 170 -4.13 -24.43 7.35
C ASP A 170 -4.05 -22.89 7.33
N GLN A 171 -5.17 -22.25 7.61
CA GLN A 171 -5.32 -20.78 7.48
C GLN A 171 -4.34 -20.00 8.38
N ASN A 172 -3.90 -20.58 9.50
CA ASN A 172 -2.93 -19.96 10.41
C ASN A 172 -1.58 -19.67 9.72
N SER A 173 -1.27 -20.39 8.64
CA SER A 173 -0.06 -20.17 7.85
C SER A 173 -0.25 -19.22 6.65
N ASN A 174 -1.41 -18.57 6.53
CA ASN A 174 -1.67 -17.53 5.54
C ASN A 174 -0.96 -16.21 5.90
N ASN A 175 -1.10 -15.21 5.03
CA ASN A 175 -0.73 -13.82 5.22
C ASN A 175 0.78 -13.54 5.42
N SER A 176 1.63 -14.38 4.85
CA SER A 176 3.08 -14.13 4.92
C SER A 176 3.53 -12.85 4.21
N SER A 177 2.74 -12.31 3.29
CA SER A 177 3.00 -11.02 2.63
C SER A 177 2.54 -9.81 3.45
N GLY A 178 1.64 -9.99 4.43
CA GLY A 178 0.98 -8.91 5.16
C GLY A 178 -0.22 -8.29 4.44
N PHE A 179 -0.58 -8.75 3.24
CA PHE A 179 -1.67 -8.15 2.43
C PHE A 179 -3.06 -8.34 3.04
N ASN A 180 -3.28 -9.45 3.77
CA ASN A 180 -4.45 -9.71 4.61
C ASN A 180 -5.80 -9.66 3.87
N ALA A 181 -5.92 -10.30 2.71
CA ALA A 181 -7.17 -10.37 1.97
C ALA A 181 -8.21 -11.25 2.70
N PHE A 182 -9.30 -10.65 3.18
CA PHE A 182 -10.39 -11.34 3.84
C PHE A 182 -11.44 -11.83 2.81
N PRO A 183 -12.01 -13.04 2.94
CA PRO A 183 -13.00 -13.59 1.99
C PRO A 183 -14.40 -13.02 2.23
N GLN A 184 -14.57 -11.72 2.02
CA GLN A 184 -15.82 -10.99 2.25
C GLN A 184 -16.97 -11.45 1.35
N GLY A 185 -16.67 -12.16 0.24
CA GLY A 185 -17.68 -12.48 -0.75
C GLY A 185 -18.01 -11.31 -1.67
N VAL A 186 -19.21 -11.26 -2.20
CA VAL A 186 -19.67 -10.27 -3.18
C VAL A 186 -21.13 -9.90 -2.96
N CYS A 187 -21.52 -8.69 -3.39
CA CYS A 187 -22.91 -8.36 -3.71
C CYS A 187 -23.08 -8.56 -5.24
N THR A 188 -24.03 -9.39 -5.64
CA THR A 188 -24.32 -9.59 -7.08
C THR A 188 -25.04 -8.40 -7.69
N SER A 189 -25.07 -8.30 -9.01
CA SER A 189 -25.85 -7.28 -9.72
C SER A 189 -27.36 -7.32 -9.44
N SER A 190 -27.88 -8.40 -8.84
CA SER A 190 -29.24 -8.51 -8.36
C SER A 190 -29.42 -8.14 -6.87
N GLY A 191 -28.39 -7.61 -6.21
CA GLY A 191 -28.43 -7.23 -4.80
C GLY A 191 -28.39 -8.40 -3.82
N VAL A 192 -27.97 -9.59 -4.27
CA VAL A 192 -27.86 -10.80 -3.44
C VAL A 192 -26.41 -10.97 -2.97
N PHE A 193 -26.21 -11.20 -1.68
CA PHE A 193 -24.90 -11.46 -1.09
C PHE A 193 -24.55 -12.93 -1.19
N MET A 194 -23.33 -13.23 -1.65
CA MET A 194 -22.86 -14.61 -1.88
C MET A 194 -21.36 -14.73 -1.64
N PHE A 195 -20.92 -15.97 -1.40
CA PHE A 195 -19.50 -16.37 -1.41
C PHE A 195 -18.65 -15.83 -0.25
N GLU A 196 -19.25 -15.41 0.88
CA GLU A 196 -18.50 -15.20 2.12
C GLU A 196 -17.78 -16.50 2.52
N GLY A 197 -16.54 -16.40 2.95
CA GLY A 197 -15.67 -17.55 3.21
C GLY A 197 -15.08 -18.21 1.95
N VAL A 198 -15.66 -17.97 0.79
CA VAL A 198 -15.29 -18.63 -0.48
C VAL A 198 -14.32 -17.79 -1.30
N THR A 199 -14.53 -16.46 -1.35
CA THR A 199 -13.72 -15.59 -2.21
C THR A 199 -13.47 -14.21 -1.59
N ALA A 200 -12.25 -13.71 -1.82
CA ALA A 200 -11.94 -12.28 -1.74
C ALA A 200 -11.82 -11.74 -3.16
N ARG A 201 -12.56 -10.67 -3.48
CA ARG A 201 -12.55 -10.03 -4.81
C ARG A 201 -12.30 -8.55 -4.69
N PHE A 202 -11.42 -8.04 -5.55
CA PHE A 202 -11.00 -6.65 -5.59
C PHE A 202 -11.18 -6.09 -7.00
N TRP A 203 -11.89 -4.99 -7.14
CA TRP A 203 -12.00 -4.31 -8.42
C TRP A 203 -10.64 -3.84 -8.94
N CYS A 204 -10.44 -3.96 -10.26
CA CYS A 204 -9.46 -3.18 -11.01
C CYS A 204 -10.14 -1.98 -11.64
N SER A 205 -9.40 -0.89 -11.85
CA SER A 205 -9.88 0.24 -12.64
C SER A 205 -9.96 -0.06 -14.16
N THR A 206 -9.41 -1.20 -14.60
CA THR A 206 -9.41 -1.62 -16.00
C THR A 206 -10.77 -2.13 -16.43
N GLU A 207 -11.34 -1.49 -17.44
CA GLU A 207 -12.53 -1.96 -18.12
C GLU A 207 -12.20 -3.21 -18.98
N PHE A 208 -13.10 -4.20 -19.01
CA PHE A 208 -12.98 -5.31 -19.93
C PHE A 208 -13.83 -5.07 -21.19
N ASN A 209 -15.06 -4.62 -21.04
CA ASN A 209 -15.97 -4.18 -22.09
C ASN A 209 -17.12 -3.33 -21.50
N SER A 210 -18.14 -3.01 -22.28
CA SER A 210 -19.27 -2.19 -21.82
C SER A 210 -20.00 -2.72 -20.58
N GLU A 211 -20.03 -4.05 -20.36
CA GLU A 211 -20.77 -4.72 -19.29
C GLU A 211 -19.89 -5.19 -18.14
N TYR A 212 -18.60 -5.48 -18.40
CA TYR A 212 -17.68 -6.13 -17.48
C TYR A 212 -16.43 -5.31 -17.23
N ALA A 213 -15.89 -5.45 -16.02
CA ALA A 213 -14.59 -4.88 -15.62
C ALA A 213 -13.68 -5.96 -15.03
N ARG A 214 -12.36 -5.70 -15.03
CA ARG A 214 -11.38 -6.60 -14.44
C ARG A 214 -11.46 -6.60 -12.92
N ASN A 215 -11.22 -7.75 -12.33
CA ASN A 215 -11.03 -7.92 -10.89
C ASN A 215 -9.91 -8.91 -10.59
N CYS A 216 -9.32 -8.76 -9.42
CA CYS A 216 -8.41 -9.71 -8.83
C CYS A 216 -9.18 -10.57 -7.82
N SER A 217 -8.96 -11.87 -7.79
CA SER A 217 -9.64 -12.78 -6.88
C SER A 217 -8.72 -13.82 -6.25
N LEU A 218 -9.03 -14.15 -4.99
CA LEU A 218 -8.55 -15.33 -4.28
C LEU A 218 -9.74 -16.24 -3.98
N LEU A 219 -9.54 -17.55 -4.06
CA LEU A 219 -10.55 -18.58 -3.79
C LEU A 219 -10.05 -19.52 -2.70
N TYR A 220 -10.96 -19.95 -1.77
CA TYR A 220 -10.63 -20.84 -0.65
C TYR A 220 -9.94 -22.15 -1.08
N ASN A 221 -10.21 -22.64 -2.29
CA ASN A 221 -9.73 -23.90 -2.84
C ASN A 221 -8.66 -23.74 -3.94
N ASN A 222 -8.09 -22.54 -4.10
CA ASN A 222 -7.09 -22.26 -5.12
C ASN A 222 -5.76 -21.81 -4.50
N GLN A 223 -4.66 -22.17 -5.14
CA GLN A 223 -3.31 -21.76 -4.79
C GLN A 223 -2.89 -20.44 -5.44
N ARG A 224 -3.67 -19.97 -6.44
CA ARG A 224 -3.34 -18.86 -7.32
C ARG A 224 -4.17 -17.62 -6.97
N GLN A 225 -3.57 -16.47 -7.08
CA GLN A 225 -4.29 -15.23 -7.33
C GLN A 225 -4.66 -15.19 -8.81
N THR A 226 -5.86 -14.73 -9.12
CA THR A 226 -6.37 -14.75 -10.49
C THR A 226 -6.92 -13.39 -10.89
N ILE A 227 -6.54 -12.90 -12.06
CA ILE A 227 -7.19 -11.75 -12.70
C ILE A 227 -8.26 -12.27 -13.63
N THR A 228 -9.50 -11.84 -13.41
CA THR A 228 -10.66 -12.24 -14.19
C THR A 228 -11.51 -11.00 -14.51
N PHE A 229 -12.75 -11.17 -14.87
CA PHE A 229 -13.70 -10.07 -15.07
C PHE A 229 -15.02 -10.41 -14.39
N ASP A 230 -15.77 -9.36 -14.02
CA ASP A 230 -17.08 -9.51 -13.43
C ASP A 230 -18.00 -8.36 -13.89
N HIS A 231 -19.30 -8.53 -13.70
CA HIS A 231 -20.31 -7.56 -14.11
C HIS A 231 -20.18 -6.26 -13.31
N LYS A 232 -20.14 -5.11 -13.99
CA LYS A 232 -19.89 -3.79 -13.36
C LYS A 232 -20.81 -3.44 -12.19
N PRO A 233 -22.11 -3.80 -12.20
CA PRO A 233 -22.98 -3.60 -11.05
C PRO A 233 -22.70 -4.49 -9.83
N ASN A 234 -21.85 -5.54 -9.94
CA ASN A 234 -21.51 -6.32 -8.77
C ASN A 234 -20.73 -5.47 -7.74
N GLY A 235 -20.94 -5.76 -6.45
CA GLY A 235 -20.19 -5.14 -5.36
C GLY A 235 -18.98 -5.98 -4.96
N HIS A 236 -17.78 -5.40 -5.01
CA HIS A 236 -16.52 -6.00 -4.58
C HIS A 236 -15.78 -5.05 -3.65
N SER A 237 -14.82 -5.59 -2.90
CA SER A 237 -13.85 -4.80 -2.15
C SER A 237 -12.95 -3.99 -3.08
N VAL A 238 -12.27 -2.97 -2.53
CA VAL A 238 -11.30 -2.16 -3.27
C VAL A 238 -10.03 -2.01 -2.41
N ARG A 239 -8.86 -2.08 -3.05
CA ARG A 239 -7.57 -1.73 -2.47
C ARG A 239 -7.00 -0.54 -3.20
N PHE A 240 -6.21 0.27 -2.49
CA PHE A 240 -5.47 1.36 -3.11
C PHE A 240 -4.03 0.97 -3.39
N VAL A 241 -3.47 1.53 -4.44
CA VAL A 241 -2.06 1.41 -4.82
C VAL A 241 -1.50 2.79 -5.17
N ARG A 242 -0.22 2.96 -4.97
CA ARG A 242 0.55 4.07 -5.52
C ARG A 242 1.94 3.59 -5.93
N ASP A 243 2.64 4.39 -6.72
CA ASP A 243 4.05 4.13 -6.97
C ASP A 243 4.82 4.28 -5.66
N ALA A 244 5.71 3.33 -5.41
CA ALA A 244 6.58 3.41 -4.24
C ALA A 244 7.35 4.73 -4.31
N GLN A 245 7.28 5.48 -3.22
CA GLN A 245 8.16 6.63 -3.07
C GLN A 245 9.58 6.09 -3.04
N THR A 246 10.22 6.01 -4.21
CA THR A 246 11.67 5.90 -4.21
C THR A 246 12.14 7.07 -3.37
N ALA A 247 13.09 6.85 -2.47
CA ALA A 247 13.77 7.96 -1.79
C ALA A 247 14.53 8.77 -2.85
N SER A 248 13.75 9.37 -3.75
CA SER A 248 14.20 10.33 -4.74
C SER A 248 14.32 11.64 -3.99
N THR A 249 15.50 12.20 -3.99
CA THR A 249 15.78 13.51 -3.44
C THR A 249 15.09 14.65 -4.24
N ASN A 250 14.07 14.34 -5.07
CA ASN A 250 13.55 15.30 -6.04
C ASN A 250 12.06 15.09 -6.37
N ASP A 251 11.12 15.22 -5.42
CA ASP A 251 9.72 15.51 -5.82
C ASP A 251 8.94 16.15 -4.66
N TYR A 252 9.30 17.40 -4.35
CA TYR A 252 8.36 18.35 -3.78
C TYR A 252 8.12 19.45 -4.80
N PRO A 253 6.85 19.82 -5.11
CA PRO A 253 6.53 20.89 -6.05
C PRO A 253 6.98 22.29 -5.59
N ASN A 254 7.53 22.41 -4.40
CA ASN A 254 8.31 23.57 -3.96
C ASN A 254 9.78 23.18 -3.92
N THR A 255 10.42 23.14 -5.09
CA THR A 255 11.85 22.82 -5.22
C THR A 255 12.73 23.91 -4.65
N ILE A 256 12.92 23.86 -3.31
CA ILE A 256 14.08 24.51 -2.72
C ILE A 256 15.28 23.74 -3.26
N THR A 257 16.04 24.32 -4.15
CA THR A 257 17.28 23.71 -4.64
C THR A 257 18.43 24.09 -3.72
N ILE A 258 19.39 23.17 -3.52
CA ILE A 258 20.62 23.44 -2.78
C ILE A 258 21.79 23.47 -3.76
N TYR A 259 22.56 24.54 -3.74
CA TYR A 259 23.69 24.70 -4.65
C TYR A 259 24.83 25.52 -4.04
N PRO A 260 26.07 25.37 -4.53
CA PRO A 260 26.52 24.29 -5.40
C PRO A 260 26.56 22.94 -4.67
N ASN A 261 26.26 21.87 -5.38
CA ASN A 261 26.41 20.51 -4.86
C ASN A 261 26.96 19.63 -6.02
N PRO A 262 28.22 19.13 -5.96
CA PRO A 262 29.19 19.24 -4.84
C PRO A 262 29.66 20.66 -4.48
N THR A 263 30.14 20.84 -3.26
CA THR A 263 30.70 22.10 -2.77
C THR A 263 32.11 21.94 -2.20
N THR A 264 32.89 23.01 -2.25
CA THR A 264 34.18 23.09 -1.54
C THR A 264 34.09 23.90 -0.23
N SER A 265 33.04 24.73 -0.06
CA SER A 265 32.90 25.58 1.11
C SER A 265 31.47 25.86 1.49
N VAL A 266 30.73 26.60 0.70
CA VAL A 266 29.39 27.10 1.03
C VAL A 266 28.33 26.47 0.12
N VAL A 267 27.15 26.20 0.69
CA VAL A 267 25.94 25.84 -0.05
C VAL A 267 24.80 26.77 0.30
N THR A 268 23.91 27.04 -0.64
CA THR A 268 22.77 27.92 -0.49
C THR A 268 21.48 27.19 -0.84
N LEU A 269 20.45 27.37 0.01
CA LEU A 269 19.08 26.94 -0.27
C LEU A 269 18.38 28.04 -1.06
N GLN A 270 17.93 27.73 -2.27
CA GLN A 270 17.23 28.69 -3.15
C GLN A 270 15.80 28.90 -2.63
N GLY A 271 15.28 30.12 -2.78
CA GLY A 271 13.90 30.44 -2.39
C GLY A 271 13.78 31.68 -1.49
N GLY A 272 14.89 32.27 -1.03
CA GLY A 272 14.88 33.54 -0.25
C GLY A 272 14.25 33.46 1.14
N LYS A 273 13.84 32.27 1.57
CA LYS A 273 13.28 32.01 2.92
C LYS A 273 14.38 31.72 3.94
N GLN A 274 14.03 31.81 5.20
CA GLN A 274 14.87 31.41 6.33
C GLN A 274 14.43 30.04 6.85
N TYR A 275 15.37 29.12 6.99
CA TYR A 275 15.14 27.76 7.45
C TYR A 275 15.87 27.48 8.75
N ASP A 276 15.31 26.63 9.61
CA ASP A 276 16.10 25.97 10.64
C ASP A 276 16.82 24.79 10.02
N ILE A 277 18.15 24.87 9.96
CA ILE A 277 18.98 23.92 9.25
C ILE A 277 19.76 23.07 10.24
N VAL A 278 19.79 21.75 10.02
CA VAL A 278 20.64 20.82 10.75
C VAL A 278 21.42 19.95 9.76
N VAL A 279 22.73 19.85 9.98
CA VAL A 279 23.63 19.04 9.13
C VAL A 279 24.07 17.79 9.91
N TYR A 280 24.00 16.64 9.25
CA TYR A 280 24.39 15.34 9.80
C TYR A 280 25.41 14.65 8.93
N THR A 281 26.26 13.81 9.53
CA THR A 281 27.03 12.81 8.79
C THR A 281 26.09 11.69 8.28
N LEU A 282 26.56 10.84 7.36
CA LEU A 282 25.78 9.67 6.91
C LEU A 282 25.49 8.67 8.05
N GLN A 283 26.27 8.70 9.16
CA GLN A 283 26.03 7.88 10.35
C GLN A 283 25.02 8.52 11.33
N GLY A 284 24.37 9.63 10.93
CA GLY A 284 23.35 10.32 11.74
C GLY A 284 23.91 11.22 12.85
N LYS A 285 25.23 11.43 12.93
CA LYS A 285 25.83 12.37 13.90
C LYS A 285 25.57 13.80 13.46
N LYS A 286 24.93 14.61 14.30
CA LYS A 286 24.75 16.06 14.09
C LYS A 286 26.11 16.76 14.14
N VAL A 287 26.42 17.55 13.11
CA VAL A 287 27.69 18.31 13.01
C VAL A 287 27.49 19.81 12.97
N MET A 288 26.30 20.29 12.61
CA MET A 288 25.99 21.71 12.57
C MET A 288 24.50 21.97 12.77
N ALA A 289 24.12 23.12 13.29
CA ALA A 289 22.77 23.67 13.27
C ALA A 289 22.84 25.21 13.19
N LEU A 290 21.96 25.77 12.33
CA LEU A 290 21.88 27.23 12.11
C LEU A 290 20.47 27.59 11.61
N THR A 291 20.14 28.87 11.63
CA THR A 291 18.97 29.44 10.98
C THR A 291 19.44 30.33 9.83
N GLY A 292 18.91 30.14 8.65
CA GLY A 292 19.31 30.89 7.47
C GLY A 292 18.96 30.13 6.17
N ASN A 293 19.59 30.56 5.09
CA ASN A 293 19.51 29.85 3.79
C ASN A 293 20.90 29.51 3.23
N THR A 294 21.97 29.82 3.97
CA THR A 294 23.37 29.63 3.54
C THR A 294 24.12 28.86 4.61
N ILE A 295 24.86 27.83 4.23
CA ILE A 295 25.55 26.89 5.12
C ILE A 295 27.05 26.95 4.78
N ASP A 296 27.88 27.42 5.70
CA ASP A 296 29.33 27.36 5.56
C ASP A 296 29.84 25.99 6.02
N MET A 297 30.23 25.16 5.05
CA MET A 297 30.79 23.83 5.27
C MET A 297 32.30 23.80 5.17
N SER A 298 32.98 24.94 5.09
CA SER A 298 34.44 25.03 4.86
C SER A 298 35.27 24.32 5.93
N HIS A 299 34.77 24.25 7.16
CA HIS A 299 35.40 23.59 8.30
C HIS A 299 35.08 22.10 8.42
N LEU A 300 34.20 21.55 7.55
CA LEU A 300 33.87 20.13 7.52
C LEU A 300 34.84 19.39 6.60
N SER A 301 35.15 18.13 6.96
CA SER A 301 35.95 17.23 6.12
C SER A 301 35.25 16.90 4.81
N SER A 302 36.05 16.54 3.79
CA SER A 302 35.49 16.02 2.52
C SER A 302 34.72 14.73 2.79
N ALA A 303 33.42 14.76 2.59
CA ALA A 303 32.46 13.68 2.83
C ALA A 303 31.09 14.00 2.25
N THR A 304 30.19 13.04 2.33
CA THR A 304 28.76 13.28 2.09
C THR A 304 28.05 13.59 3.41
N TYR A 305 27.19 14.60 3.39
CA TYR A 305 26.39 15.05 4.52
C TYR A 305 24.89 15.04 4.16
N ILE A 306 24.05 14.92 5.18
CA ILE A 306 22.60 15.12 5.07
C ILE A 306 22.28 16.49 5.68
N VAL A 307 21.69 17.37 4.89
CA VAL A 307 21.20 18.68 5.30
C VAL A 307 19.69 18.59 5.42
N LYS A 308 19.16 18.85 6.62
CA LYS A 308 17.73 19.00 6.89
C LYS A 308 17.40 20.46 7.08
N ALA A 309 16.37 20.95 6.40
CA ALA A 309 15.91 22.34 6.48
C ALA A 309 14.40 22.36 6.77
N LEU A 310 14.01 22.99 7.89
CA LEU A 310 12.62 23.15 8.30
C LEU A 310 12.16 24.58 7.97
N ASP A 311 11.11 24.71 7.15
CA ASP A 311 10.33 25.94 7.00
C ASP A 311 9.34 26.05 8.17
N LYS A 312 9.55 27.00 9.08
CA LYS A 312 8.68 27.19 10.25
C LYS A 312 7.30 27.77 9.93
N VAL A 313 7.16 28.41 8.79
CA VAL A 313 5.90 29.04 8.38
C VAL A 313 4.94 27.98 7.83
N GLU A 314 5.48 27.08 7.01
CA GLU A 314 4.72 26.01 6.36
C GLU A 314 4.80 24.70 7.15
N ASN A 315 5.66 24.62 8.18
CA ASN A 315 5.96 23.42 8.98
C ASN A 315 6.41 22.23 8.14
N GLU A 316 7.16 22.52 7.06
CA GLU A 316 7.69 21.52 6.14
C GLU A 316 9.18 21.30 6.36
N GLU A 317 9.63 20.06 6.49
CA GLU A 317 11.04 19.66 6.55
C GLU A 317 11.47 19.04 5.21
N VAL A 318 12.55 19.57 4.62
CA VAL A 318 13.19 19.00 3.42
C VAL A 318 14.59 18.50 3.76
N SER A 319 15.03 17.43 3.07
CA SER A 319 16.34 16.81 3.28
C SER A 319 17.14 16.73 1.99
N TYR A 320 18.42 17.09 2.06
CA TYR A 320 19.34 17.07 0.92
C TYR A 320 20.59 16.27 1.23
N LYS A 321 21.06 15.56 0.23
CA LYS A 321 22.40 14.95 0.24
C LYS A 321 23.38 15.95 -0.37
N VAL A 322 24.38 16.38 0.39
CA VAL A 322 25.40 17.34 -0.02
C VAL A 322 26.77 16.67 -0.03
N VAL A 323 27.48 16.78 -1.14
CA VAL A 323 28.85 16.28 -1.30
C VAL A 323 29.81 17.44 -1.04
N LYS A 324 30.62 17.34 0.02
CA LYS A 324 31.73 18.27 0.33
C LYS A 324 33.03 17.69 -0.20
N ASN A 325 33.65 18.41 -1.12
CA ASN A 325 34.98 18.10 -1.69
C ASN A 325 36.10 18.72 -0.85
#